data_05a4162d02d90375ff2ef629409806ff
#
_entry.id   05a4162d02d90375ff2ef629409806ff
#
_cell.length_a   1.000
_cell.length_b   1.000
_cell.length_c   1.000
_cell.angle_alpha   90.00
_cell.angle_beta   90.00
_cell.angle_gamma   90.00
#
_symmetry.space_group_name_H-M   'P 1'
#
loop_
_entity.id
_entity.type
_entity.pdbx_description
1 polymer ?
#
loop_
_entity_poly.entity_id
_entity_poly.type
_entity_poly.pdbx_seq_one_letter_code
_entity_poly.pdbx_strand_id
1 'polypeptide(L)'
;MDMKLRRVLLVVLILYGFYYITTHVASSGAFAPMVHRALDIPDPDATHTASVAGPGGGFELTEAAAAPAFDSEEQQNIAVYKKALSSVVNITSTAVSFDFFYGAVPSQGQGSGFILDKQGHILTNNHVIDNAQRVEVTLSDKHKYKATVVVVDKNHDLALLQINAPNLVPATLSESTNLVVGQRVYAIGNPFGLSGTMTRGIISAIRSIRGPQGNPIEDAIQTDAAVNPGNSGGPLLNSRGEVIGITTLIANNGADQSSGIGFAIPINTAKQVLADFERYGRIRRPSLDIITFPVGPDVAQQIGLPVDYGILIEKCLPGGAAERAGLHGGTERVYQGNTPVMLGGDLIVAADGQEIANPQDLSAAINSHRAGDTMTLTVFRGRRKLDFKVILSDAKDTNGRGQLT
;
A
#
# COMPACT_ATOMS: atom_id res chain seq x y z
N MET A 1 -8.32 46.25 25.99
CA MET A 1 -9.16 45.16 25.50
C MET A 1 -8.26 43.95 25.33
N ASP A 2 -8.52 42.92 26.09
CA ASP A 2 -7.67 41.73 26.25
C ASP A 2 -7.51 41.01 24.91
N MET A 3 -6.28 40.54 24.62
CA MET A 3 -5.93 39.88 23.36
C MET A 3 -6.80 38.64 23.09
N LYS A 4 -7.30 37.99 24.13
CA LYS A 4 -8.26 36.88 24.03
C LYS A 4 -9.63 37.35 23.53
N LEU A 5 -10.10 38.50 24.00
CA LEU A 5 -11.39 39.07 23.61
C LEU A 5 -11.37 39.52 22.13
N ARG A 6 -10.22 40.06 21.63
CA ARG A 6 -10.05 40.39 20.20
C ARG A 6 -10.11 39.15 19.28
N ARG A 7 -9.52 38.02 19.69
CA ARG A 7 -9.56 36.78 18.92
C ARG A 7 -10.99 36.21 18.87
N VAL A 8 -11.70 36.22 19.98
CA VAL A 8 -13.11 35.77 20.02
C VAL A 8 -14.00 36.64 19.14
N LEU A 9 -13.82 37.95 19.19
CA LEU A 9 -14.58 38.89 18.35
C LEU A 9 -14.29 38.69 16.86
N LEU A 10 -13.04 38.42 16.49
CA LEU A 10 -12.65 38.15 15.11
C LEU A 10 -13.25 36.85 14.58
N VAL A 11 -13.29 35.78 15.38
CA VAL A 11 -13.91 34.51 15.02
C VAL A 11 -15.44 34.68 14.84
N VAL A 12 -16.08 35.39 15.76
CA VAL A 12 -17.53 35.68 15.64
C VAL A 12 -17.84 36.50 14.38
N LEU A 13 -16.99 37.48 14.03
CA LEU A 13 -17.15 38.28 12.81
C LEU A 13 -16.96 37.47 11.54
N ILE A 14 -16.00 36.52 11.53
CA ILE A 14 -15.77 35.61 10.40
C ILE A 14 -17.00 34.67 10.25
N LEU A 15 -17.48 34.08 11.34
CA LEU A 15 -18.66 33.21 11.32
C LEU A 15 -19.93 33.94 10.89
N TYR A 16 -20.10 35.17 11.36
CA TYR A 16 -21.24 36.02 10.94
C TYR A 16 -21.12 36.40 9.46
N GLY A 17 -19.93 36.75 8.97
CA GLY A 17 -19.67 37.01 7.56
C GLY A 17 -19.95 35.79 6.68
N PHE A 18 -19.51 34.62 7.10
CA PHE A 18 -19.80 33.36 6.41
C PHE A 18 -21.30 33.03 6.39
N TYR A 19 -22.00 33.19 7.52
CA TYR A 19 -23.45 33.02 7.62
C TYR A 19 -24.18 34.00 6.71
N TYR A 20 -23.79 35.30 6.69
CA TYR A 20 -24.40 36.32 5.84
C TYR A 20 -24.19 36.01 4.35
N ILE A 21 -23.01 35.57 3.96
CA ILE A 21 -22.68 35.16 2.57
C ILE A 21 -23.54 33.95 2.18
N THR A 22 -23.64 32.92 3.03
CA THR A 22 -24.42 31.73 2.71
C THR A 22 -25.91 31.96 2.65
N THR A 23 -26.45 32.85 3.46
CA THR A 23 -27.90 33.10 3.50
C THR A 23 -28.38 34.17 2.53
N HIS A 24 -27.56 35.17 2.20
CA HIS A 24 -28.00 36.32 1.40
C HIS A 24 -27.35 36.38 0.01
N VAL A 25 -26.14 35.87 -0.15
CA VAL A 25 -25.43 35.90 -1.44
C VAL A 25 -25.69 34.62 -2.24
N ALA A 26 -25.81 33.45 -1.58
CA ALA A 26 -26.17 32.20 -2.26
C ALA A 26 -27.62 32.20 -2.78
N SER A 27 -28.53 32.92 -2.11
CA SER A 27 -29.93 33.03 -2.55
C SER A 27 -30.15 34.03 -3.68
N SER A 28 -29.21 34.93 -3.96
CA SER A 28 -29.35 35.98 -4.98
C SER A 28 -28.86 35.58 -6.40
N GLY A 29 -28.44 34.33 -6.62
CA GLY A 29 -28.06 33.86 -7.95
C GLY A 29 -26.84 34.54 -8.58
N ALA A 30 -26.10 35.37 -7.82
CA ALA A 30 -25.03 36.22 -8.33
C ALA A 30 -23.67 35.50 -8.58
N PHE A 31 -23.54 34.23 -8.17
CA PHE A 31 -22.30 33.48 -8.31
C PHE A 31 -22.23 32.46 -9.46
N ALA A 32 -23.33 32.34 -10.23
CA ALA A 32 -23.37 31.39 -11.35
C ALA A 32 -22.47 31.72 -12.59
N PRO A 33 -22.07 32.96 -12.88
CA PRO A 33 -21.38 33.26 -14.14
C PRO A 33 -19.86 33.18 -14.10
N MET A 34 -19.19 32.88 -12.97
CA MET A 34 -17.72 32.99 -12.89
C MET A 34 -16.93 31.69 -13.21
N VAL A 35 -17.60 30.55 -13.28
CA VAL A 35 -16.89 29.24 -13.44
C VAL A 35 -16.82 28.77 -14.90
N HIS A 36 -17.57 29.36 -15.82
CA HIS A 36 -17.66 28.88 -17.21
C HIS A 36 -16.76 29.60 -18.25
N ARG A 37 -15.81 30.43 -17.82
CA ARG A 37 -14.98 31.20 -18.77
C ARG A 37 -13.56 30.64 -19.02
N ALA A 38 -13.28 29.41 -18.71
CA ALA A 38 -11.90 28.91 -18.76
C ALA A 38 -11.69 27.66 -19.61
N LEU A 39 -12.47 27.35 -20.60
CA LEU A 39 -12.13 26.33 -21.62
C LEU A 39 -12.86 26.64 -22.94
N ASP A 40 -12.43 27.68 -23.64
CA ASP A 40 -12.75 27.87 -25.05
C ASP A 40 -11.71 27.10 -25.88
N ILE A 41 -12.04 25.89 -26.28
CA ILE A 41 -11.39 25.19 -27.41
C ILE A 41 -12.42 25.23 -28.54
N PRO A 42 -12.21 26.01 -29.59
CA PRO A 42 -13.16 26.05 -30.70
C PRO A 42 -13.08 24.72 -31.49
N ASP A 43 -14.20 24.03 -31.57
CA ASP A 43 -14.38 22.92 -32.51
C ASP A 43 -14.73 23.51 -33.89
N PRO A 44 -13.97 23.18 -34.96
CA PRO A 44 -14.12 23.87 -36.25
C PRO A 44 -15.37 23.51 -37.07
N ASP A 45 -16.23 22.55 -36.66
CA ASP A 45 -17.17 21.99 -37.65
C ASP A 45 -18.66 21.89 -37.26
N ALA A 46 -19.16 22.39 -36.15
CA ALA A 46 -20.63 22.45 -36.01
C ALA A 46 -21.16 23.25 -34.78
N THR A 47 -21.62 24.44 -35.00
CA THR A 47 -22.41 25.19 -34.03
C THR A 47 -23.86 25.32 -34.48
N HIS A 48 -24.80 24.81 -33.71
CA HIS A 48 -26.18 25.18 -33.81
C HIS A 48 -26.50 26.24 -32.72
N THR A 49 -27.07 27.39 -33.10
CA THR A 49 -27.52 28.41 -32.17
C THR A 49 -28.97 28.17 -31.81
N ALA A 50 -29.26 27.85 -30.57
CA ALA A 50 -30.60 27.82 -30.03
C ALA A 50 -30.88 29.14 -29.25
N SER A 51 -31.90 29.88 -29.66
CA SER A 51 -32.33 31.09 -28.99
C SER A 51 -33.45 30.78 -28.00
N VAL A 52 -33.22 31.01 -26.69
CA VAL A 52 -34.25 30.90 -25.65
C VAL A 52 -34.78 32.32 -25.41
N ALA A 53 -35.98 32.64 -25.96
CA ALA A 53 -36.62 33.90 -25.75
C ALA A 53 -37.31 33.95 -24.38
N GLY A 54 -36.86 34.85 -23.49
CA GLY A 54 -37.49 35.19 -22.22
C GLY A 54 -37.81 36.72 -22.16
N PRO A 55 -38.66 37.22 -21.24
CA PRO A 55 -39.12 38.61 -21.19
C PRO A 55 -38.07 39.62 -20.71
N GLY A 56 -36.82 39.50 -21.10
CA GLY A 56 -35.73 40.39 -20.65
C GLY A 56 -34.45 40.33 -21.43
N GLY A 57 -34.45 39.83 -22.68
CA GLY A 57 -33.26 39.66 -23.48
C GLY A 57 -32.82 38.19 -23.50
N GLY A 58 -32.89 37.57 -24.67
CA GLY A 58 -32.53 36.16 -24.84
C GLY A 58 -31.03 35.93 -24.70
N PHE A 59 -30.66 34.83 -24.06
CA PHE A 59 -29.29 34.30 -24.08
C PHE A 59 -29.14 33.54 -25.40
N GLU A 60 -28.07 33.82 -26.13
CA GLU A 60 -27.69 33.05 -27.29
C GLU A 60 -26.75 31.90 -26.79
N LEU A 61 -27.29 30.69 -26.71
CA LEU A 61 -26.52 29.52 -26.31
C LEU A 61 -25.97 28.85 -27.57
N THR A 62 -24.66 28.64 -27.60
CA THR A 62 -24.04 27.83 -28.63
C THR A 62 -24.07 26.36 -28.17
N GLU A 63 -24.91 25.57 -28.81
CA GLU A 63 -24.97 24.12 -28.54
C GLU A 63 -24.05 23.37 -29.54
N ALA A 64 -23.28 22.42 -29.01
CA ALA A 64 -22.52 21.53 -29.83
C ALA A 64 -23.47 20.62 -30.64
N ALA A 65 -23.18 20.39 -31.90
CA ALA A 65 -23.85 19.34 -32.67
C ALA A 65 -23.66 17.98 -31.97
N ALA A 66 -24.57 17.04 -32.26
CA ALA A 66 -24.60 15.73 -31.62
C ALA A 66 -23.20 15.16 -31.30
N ALA A 67 -22.99 14.74 -30.04
CA ALA A 67 -21.71 14.31 -29.53
C ALA A 67 -21.00 13.36 -30.52
N PRO A 68 -19.75 13.65 -30.92
CA PRO A 68 -19.00 12.78 -31.79
C PRO A 68 -18.88 11.39 -31.12
N ALA A 69 -18.81 10.35 -31.94
CA ALA A 69 -18.53 9.02 -31.43
C ALA A 69 -17.20 9.06 -30.66
N PHE A 70 -17.13 8.45 -29.46
CA PHE A 70 -15.91 8.34 -28.67
C PHE A 70 -14.75 7.86 -29.52
N ASP A 71 -13.58 8.45 -29.37
CA ASP A 71 -12.37 7.97 -30.04
C ASP A 71 -11.94 6.59 -29.48
N SER A 72 -10.98 5.97 -30.13
CA SER A 72 -10.53 4.62 -29.73
C SER A 72 -9.94 4.57 -28.33
N GLU A 73 -9.33 5.66 -27.88
CA GLU A 73 -8.75 5.77 -26.54
C GLU A 73 -9.83 5.95 -25.47
N GLU A 74 -10.81 6.80 -25.73
CA GLU A 74 -11.98 6.98 -24.87
C GLU A 74 -12.78 5.68 -24.74
N GLN A 75 -13.01 4.99 -25.88
CA GLN A 75 -13.70 3.69 -25.90
C GLN A 75 -12.96 2.67 -25.02
N GLN A 76 -11.62 2.62 -25.09
CA GLN A 76 -10.80 1.73 -24.25
C GLN A 76 -10.91 2.11 -22.77
N ASN A 77 -10.79 3.39 -22.41
CA ASN A 77 -10.93 3.86 -21.04
C ASN A 77 -12.30 3.47 -20.46
N ILE A 78 -13.36 3.70 -21.21
CA ILE A 78 -14.73 3.34 -20.82
C ILE A 78 -14.88 1.82 -20.66
N ALA A 79 -14.31 1.03 -21.57
CA ALA A 79 -14.37 -0.43 -21.52
C ALA A 79 -13.67 -0.99 -20.28
N VAL A 80 -12.43 -0.51 -19.97
CA VAL A 80 -11.68 -0.89 -18.77
C VAL A 80 -12.45 -0.56 -17.52
N TYR A 81 -12.99 0.66 -17.42
CA TYR A 81 -13.77 1.09 -16.26
C TYR A 81 -15.01 0.23 -16.04
N LYS A 82 -15.84 0.04 -17.08
CA LYS A 82 -17.05 -0.79 -17.01
C LYS A 82 -16.76 -2.24 -16.63
N LYS A 83 -15.68 -2.81 -17.16
CA LYS A 83 -15.26 -4.19 -16.88
C LYS A 83 -14.84 -4.36 -15.41
N ALA A 84 -14.07 -3.41 -14.88
CA ALA A 84 -13.46 -3.57 -13.56
C ALA A 84 -14.33 -3.09 -12.40
N LEU A 85 -15.24 -2.12 -12.64
CA LEU A 85 -15.99 -1.44 -11.57
C LEU A 85 -16.73 -2.40 -10.65
N SER A 86 -17.36 -3.45 -11.20
CA SER A 86 -18.14 -4.41 -10.41
C SER A 86 -17.29 -5.30 -9.51
N SER A 87 -15.99 -5.42 -9.78
CA SER A 87 -15.05 -6.18 -8.96
C SER A 87 -14.36 -5.34 -7.88
N VAL A 88 -14.41 -4.00 -7.98
CA VAL A 88 -13.76 -3.09 -7.03
C VAL A 88 -14.69 -2.76 -5.88
N VAL A 89 -14.18 -2.81 -4.67
CA VAL A 89 -14.93 -2.58 -3.44
C VAL A 89 -14.31 -1.46 -2.62
N ASN A 90 -15.14 -0.78 -1.81
CA ASN A 90 -14.67 0.10 -0.74
C ASN A 90 -14.49 -0.72 0.54
N ILE A 91 -13.45 -0.42 1.29
CA ILE A 91 -13.17 -1.03 2.59
C ILE A 91 -13.13 0.07 3.63
N THR A 92 -13.95 -0.07 4.66
CA THR A 92 -13.96 0.79 5.84
C THR A 92 -13.48 -0.03 7.03
N SER A 93 -12.40 0.40 7.63
CA SER A 93 -11.85 -0.16 8.86
C SER A 93 -12.19 0.73 10.05
N THR A 94 -12.59 0.14 11.17
CA THR A 94 -12.82 0.88 12.41
C THR A 94 -11.86 0.35 13.46
N ALA A 95 -11.01 1.23 13.99
CA ALA A 95 -10.14 0.98 15.13
C ALA A 95 -10.60 1.82 16.31
N VAL A 96 -10.32 1.37 17.53
CA VAL A 96 -10.59 2.13 18.75
C VAL A 96 -9.26 2.37 19.44
N SER A 97 -8.87 3.63 19.57
CA SER A 97 -7.74 4.06 20.38
C SER A 97 -8.24 4.51 21.76
N PHE A 98 -7.45 4.28 22.80
CA PHE A 98 -7.75 4.80 24.13
C PHE A 98 -6.99 6.11 24.35
N ASP A 99 -7.73 7.20 24.46
CA ASP A 99 -7.19 8.48 24.89
C ASP A 99 -7.37 8.63 26.41
N PHE A 100 -6.35 9.17 27.09
CA PHE A 100 -6.37 9.29 28.55
C PHE A 100 -7.46 10.22 29.06
N PHE A 101 -7.85 11.23 28.27
CA PHE A 101 -8.86 12.23 28.65
C PHE A 101 -10.25 11.92 28.09
N TYR A 102 -10.32 11.32 26.89
CA TYR A 102 -11.57 11.09 26.16
C TYR A 102 -12.03 9.63 26.17
N GLY A 103 -11.23 8.72 26.77
CA GLY A 103 -11.55 7.29 26.79
C GLY A 103 -11.39 6.62 25.43
N ALA A 104 -12.33 5.75 25.08
CA ALA A 104 -12.30 5.03 23.80
C ALA A 104 -12.72 5.94 22.65
N VAL A 105 -11.79 6.28 21.76
CA VAL A 105 -12.01 7.12 20.58
C VAL A 105 -11.99 6.25 19.34
N PRO A 106 -13.10 6.09 18.60
CA PRO A 106 -13.11 5.37 17.34
C PRO A 106 -12.43 6.19 16.25
N SER A 107 -11.55 5.56 15.49
CA SER A 107 -10.98 6.08 14.25
C SER A 107 -11.41 5.22 13.07
N GLN A 108 -11.66 5.85 11.91
CA GLN A 108 -12.01 5.15 10.69
C GLN A 108 -10.92 5.32 9.65
N GLY A 109 -10.46 4.19 9.12
CA GLY A 109 -9.63 4.12 7.91
C GLY A 109 -10.49 3.76 6.70
N GLN A 110 -10.05 4.19 5.54
CA GLN A 110 -10.69 3.87 4.26
C GLN A 110 -9.66 3.44 3.22
N GLY A 111 -10.07 2.49 2.41
CA GLY A 111 -9.30 2.00 1.29
C GLY A 111 -10.17 1.29 0.27
N SER A 112 -9.53 0.67 -0.67
CA SER A 112 -10.17 -0.14 -1.71
C SER A 112 -9.71 -1.59 -1.63
N GLY A 113 -10.41 -2.44 -2.34
CA GLY A 113 -10.03 -3.83 -2.59
C GLY A 113 -10.67 -4.30 -3.88
N PHE A 114 -10.42 -5.55 -4.22
CA PHE A 114 -11.10 -6.18 -5.34
C PHE A 114 -11.41 -7.65 -5.07
N ILE A 115 -12.51 -8.10 -5.64
CA ILE A 115 -13.06 -9.44 -5.47
C ILE A 115 -12.19 -10.41 -6.27
N LEU A 116 -11.70 -11.48 -5.63
CA LEU A 116 -10.88 -12.53 -6.25
C LEU A 116 -11.72 -13.66 -6.83
N ASP A 117 -12.82 -14.01 -6.16
CA ASP A 117 -13.65 -15.17 -6.51
C ASP A 117 -15.12 -14.98 -6.11
N LYS A 118 -15.95 -15.97 -6.48
CA LYS A 118 -17.37 -15.99 -6.13
C LYS A 118 -17.64 -16.44 -4.69
N GLN A 119 -16.62 -16.92 -3.98
CA GLN A 119 -16.67 -17.30 -2.57
C GLN A 119 -16.58 -16.08 -1.66
N GLY A 120 -16.29 -14.89 -2.22
CA GLY A 120 -16.24 -13.62 -1.51
C GLY A 120 -14.87 -13.26 -0.97
N HIS A 121 -13.82 -13.89 -1.47
CA HIS A 121 -12.47 -13.46 -1.16
C HIS A 121 -12.16 -12.11 -1.80
N ILE A 122 -11.58 -11.19 -1.02
CA ILE A 122 -11.23 -9.84 -1.43
C ILE A 122 -9.78 -9.58 -1.07
N LEU A 123 -9.01 -9.11 -2.03
CA LEU A 123 -7.63 -8.69 -1.81
C LEU A 123 -7.57 -7.17 -1.58
N THR A 124 -6.74 -6.77 -0.62
CA THR A 124 -6.48 -5.38 -0.25
C THR A 124 -5.09 -5.25 0.37
N ASN A 125 -4.71 -4.04 0.79
CA ASN A 125 -3.50 -3.83 1.58
C ASN A 125 -3.72 -4.11 3.07
N ASN A 126 -2.64 -4.56 3.74
CA ASN A 126 -2.65 -4.74 5.19
C ASN A 126 -2.87 -3.41 5.93
N HIS A 127 -2.20 -2.33 5.52
CA HIS A 127 -2.32 -1.03 6.20
C HIS A 127 -3.75 -0.46 6.16
N VAL A 128 -4.59 -0.87 5.19
CA VAL A 128 -6.02 -0.47 5.13
C VAL A 128 -6.81 -1.04 6.29
N ILE A 129 -6.42 -2.21 6.81
CA ILE A 129 -7.12 -2.91 7.89
C ILE A 129 -6.31 -3.04 9.17
N ASP A 130 -5.10 -2.46 9.22
CA ASP A 130 -4.22 -2.61 10.39
C ASP A 130 -4.88 -2.04 11.64
N ASN A 131 -4.78 -2.78 12.75
CA ASN A 131 -5.42 -2.48 14.03
C ASN A 131 -6.96 -2.34 14.01
N ALA A 132 -7.63 -2.74 12.92
CA ALA A 132 -9.08 -2.66 12.83
C ALA A 132 -9.76 -3.70 13.72
N GLN A 133 -10.72 -3.26 14.54
CA GLN A 133 -11.61 -4.15 15.29
C GLN A 133 -12.81 -4.59 14.43
N ARG A 134 -13.16 -3.80 13.44
CA ARG A 134 -14.24 -4.09 12.49
C ARG A 134 -13.82 -3.67 11.08
N VAL A 135 -14.07 -4.56 10.14
CA VAL A 135 -13.89 -4.30 8.70
C VAL A 135 -15.24 -4.47 8.02
N GLU A 136 -15.62 -3.46 7.24
CA GLU A 136 -16.83 -3.44 6.43
C GLU A 136 -16.47 -3.23 4.96
N VAL A 137 -17.07 -4.03 4.09
CA VAL A 137 -16.90 -3.94 2.64
C VAL A 137 -18.17 -3.42 2.02
N THR A 138 -18.06 -2.38 1.19
CA THR A 138 -19.16 -1.85 0.39
C THR A 138 -18.93 -2.20 -1.08
N LEU A 139 -19.87 -2.93 -1.68
CA LEU A 139 -19.83 -3.31 -3.09
C LEU A 139 -20.24 -2.13 -4.01
N SER A 140 -20.04 -2.28 -5.31
CA SER A 140 -20.43 -1.30 -6.32
C SER A 140 -21.94 -0.99 -6.35
N ASP A 141 -22.78 -1.92 -5.92
CA ASP A 141 -24.23 -1.75 -5.75
C ASP A 141 -24.62 -1.06 -4.44
N LYS A 142 -23.64 -0.60 -3.65
CA LYS A 142 -23.76 0.09 -2.35
C LYS A 142 -24.19 -0.80 -1.18
N HIS A 143 -24.37 -2.09 -1.38
CA HIS A 143 -24.60 -3.02 -0.27
C HIS A 143 -23.34 -3.19 0.57
N LYS A 144 -23.54 -3.25 1.89
CA LYS A 144 -22.49 -3.33 2.90
C LYS A 144 -22.47 -4.70 3.55
N TYR A 145 -21.27 -5.27 3.68
CA TYR A 145 -21.06 -6.57 4.27
C TYR A 145 -19.96 -6.50 5.32
N LYS A 146 -20.17 -7.19 6.45
CA LYS A 146 -19.10 -7.42 7.41
C LYS A 146 -18.07 -8.34 6.79
N ALA A 147 -16.80 -7.94 6.83
CA ALA A 147 -15.70 -8.77 6.37
C ALA A 147 -15.01 -9.48 7.53
N THR A 148 -14.54 -10.69 7.26
CA THR A 148 -13.63 -11.44 8.12
C THR A 148 -12.24 -11.38 7.53
N VAL A 149 -11.23 -11.12 8.35
CA VAL A 149 -9.83 -11.19 7.93
C VAL A 149 -9.42 -12.67 7.87
N VAL A 150 -9.03 -13.14 6.69
CA VAL A 150 -8.64 -14.53 6.45
C VAL A 150 -7.14 -14.70 6.71
N VAL A 151 -6.32 -13.86 6.09
CA VAL A 151 -4.86 -13.87 6.25
C VAL A 151 -4.29 -12.47 6.03
N VAL A 152 -3.18 -12.18 6.71
CA VAL A 152 -2.44 -10.93 6.62
C VAL A 152 -0.99 -11.21 6.34
N ASP A 153 -0.44 -10.56 5.32
CA ASP A 153 0.99 -10.50 5.05
C ASP A 153 1.50 -9.07 5.26
N LYS A 154 2.07 -8.84 6.43
CA LYS A 154 2.64 -7.53 6.79
C LYS A 154 3.89 -7.20 5.96
N ASN A 155 4.65 -8.21 5.52
CA ASN A 155 5.89 -7.99 4.76
C ASN A 155 5.60 -7.39 3.38
N HIS A 156 4.58 -7.90 2.69
CA HIS A 156 4.20 -7.42 1.37
C HIS A 156 3.02 -6.44 1.40
N ASP A 157 2.58 -6.02 2.60
CA ASP A 157 1.44 -5.11 2.78
C ASP A 157 0.15 -5.65 2.12
N LEU A 158 -0.14 -6.94 2.27
CA LEU A 158 -1.31 -7.60 1.70
C LEU A 158 -2.24 -8.13 2.78
N ALA A 159 -3.54 -8.12 2.51
CA ALA A 159 -4.56 -8.77 3.34
C ALA A 159 -5.63 -9.42 2.46
N LEU A 160 -6.04 -10.63 2.86
CA LEU A 160 -7.16 -11.35 2.29
C LEU A 160 -8.34 -11.26 3.26
N LEU A 161 -9.44 -10.73 2.75
CA LEU A 161 -10.71 -10.64 3.46
C LEU A 161 -11.71 -11.61 2.86
N GLN A 162 -12.77 -11.95 3.59
CA GLN A 162 -13.90 -12.70 3.10
C GLN A 162 -15.21 -12.06 3.51
N ILE A 163 -16.14 -11.97 2.56
CA ILE A 163 -17.52 -11.56 2.78
C ILE A 163 -18.48 -12.68 2.31
N ASN A 164 -19.69 -12.68 2.85
CA ASN A 164 -20.77 -13.53 2.35
C ASN A 164 -21.78 -12.65 1.62
N ALA A 165 -21.66 -12.58 0.29
CA ALA A 165 -22.51 -11.77 -0.58
C ALA A 165 -22.88 -12.54 -1.85
N PRO A 166 -24.09 -12.37 -2.38
CA PRO A 166 -24.50 -12.99 -3.64
C PRO A 166 -23.94 -12.22 -4.85
N ASN A 167 -23.98 -12.86 -6.02
CA ASN A 167 -23.74 -12.24 -7.34
C ASN A 167 -22.40 -11.48 -7.47
N LEU A 168 -21.35 -11.97 -6.80
CA LEU A 168 -20.03 -11.39 -6.86
C LEU A 168 -19.41 -11.53 -8.25
N VAL A 169 -18.74 -10.46 -8.71
CA VAL A 169 -18.03 -10.41 -10.01
C VAL A 169 -16.52 -10.35 -9.73
N PRO A 170 -15.78 -11.45 -9.92
CA PRO A 170 -14.34 -11.47 -9.70
C PRO A 170 -13.57 -10.62 -10.70
N ALA A 171 -12.47 -10.02 -10.25
CA ALA A 171 -11.47 -9.38 -11.10
C ALA A 171 -10.67 -10.43 -11.88
N THR A 172 -10.27 -10.08 -13.10
CA THR A 172 -9.38 -10.93 -13.89
C THR A 172 -7.92 -10.59 -13.54
N LEU A 173 -7.17 -11.56 -13.01
CA LEU A 173 -5.76 -11.39 -12.69
C LEU A 173 -4.89 -11.68 -13.92
N SER A 174 -3.94 -10.79 -14.19
CA SER A 174 -2.89 -10.96 -15.22
C SER A 174 -1.57 -11.44 -14.58
N GLU A 175 -0.48 -11.31 -15.30
CA GLU A 175 0.89 -11.55 -14.84
C GLU A 175 1.66 -10.24 -14.74
N SER A 176 2.60 -10.14 -13.80
CA SER A 176 3.46 -8.96 -13.62
C SER A 176 4.94 -9.21 -13.95
N THR A 177 5.27 -10.36 -14.56
CA THR A 177 6.66 -10.73 -14.86
C THR A 177 7.27 -9.93 -16.01
N ASN A 178 6.48 -9.61 -17.05
CA ASN A 178 6.95 -8.99 -18.29
C ASN A 178 6.36 -7.58 -18.49
N LEU A 179 6.26 -6.82 -17.43
CA LEU A 179 5.81 -5.44 -17.50
C LEU A 179 6.90 -4.55 -18.11
N VAL A 180 6.48 -3.58 -18.91
CA VAL A 180 7.40 -2.69 -19.63
C VAL A 180 7.09 -1.23 -19.28
N VAL A 181 8.15 -0.44 -19.04
CA VAL A 181 8.04 1.01 -18.84
C VAL A 181 7.40 1.65 -20.08
N GLY A 182 6.46 2.56 -19.84
CA GLY A 182 5.63 3.16 -20.91
C GLY A 182 4.31 2.41 -21.15
N GLN A 183 4.12 1.22 -20.61
CA GLN A 183 2.86 0.49 -20.71
C GLN A 183 1.74 1.26 -19.99
N ARG A 184 0.59 1.43 -20.66
CA ARG A 184 -0.58 2.11 -20.09
C ARG A 184 -1.19 1.32 -18.94
N VAL A 185 -1.55 2.03 -17.88
CA VAL A 185 -2.17 1.46 -16.69
C VAL A 185 -3.32 2.32 -16.18
N TYR A 186 -4.22 1.68 -15.41
CA TYR A 186 -5.37 2.33 -14.80
C TYR A 186 -5.43 1.91 -13.33
N ALA A 187 -5.47 2.88 -12.44
CA ALA A 187 -5.75 2.62 -11.03
C ALA A 187 -7.24 2.88 -10.77
N ILE A 188 -7.91 1.92 -10.17
CA ILE A 188 -9.32 2.08 -9.79
C ILE A 188 -9.44 1.89 -8.28
N GLY A 189 -10.06 2.87 -7.63
CA GLY A 189 -10.45 2.79 -6.24
C GLY A 189 -11.91 3.16 -6.06
N ASN A 190 -12.42 2.92 -4.87
CA ASN A 190 -13.77 3.33 -4.50
C ASN A 190 -13.75 4.14 -3.19
N PRO A 191 -13.06 5.30 -3.17
CA PRO A 191 -13.03 6.15 -1.99
C PRO A 191 -14.47 6.56 -1.63
N PHE A 192 -14.80 6.49 -0.36
CA PHE A 192 -16.12 6.85 0.18
C PHE A 192 -17.31 5.96 -0.24
N GLY A 193 -17.11 4.87 -0.99
CA GLY A 193 -18.20 3.98 -1.42
C GLY A 193 -19.25 4.65 -2.33
N LEU A 194 -18.94 5.79 -2.93
CA LEU A 194 -19.88 6.57 -3.72
C LEU A 194 -19.96 6.12 -5.17
N SER A 195 -18.82 5.99 -5.81
CA SER A 195 -18.65 5.51 -7.19
C SER A 195 -17.18 5.21 -7.40
N GLY A 196 -16.85 4.21 -8.20
CA GLY A 196 -15.44 3.94 -8.51
C GLY A 196 -14.77 5.15 -9.15
N THR A 197 -13.58 5.48 -8.69
CA THR A 197 -12.73 6.52 -9.28
C THR A 197 -11.65 5.84 -10.09
N MET A 198 -11.50 6.20 -11.36
CA MET A 198 -10.42 5.70 -12.21
C MET A 198 -9.42 6.82 -12.51
N THR A 199 -8.14 6.51 -12.33
CA THR A 199 -7.04 7.34 -12.83
C THR A 199 -6.24 6.57 -13.86
N ARG A 200 -5.61 7.27 -14.80
CA ARG A 200 -4.83 6.69 -15.89
C ARG A 200 -3.41 7.23 -15.89
N GLY A 201 -2.49 6.37 -16.25
CA GLY A 201 -1.08 6.70 -16.40
C GLY A 201 -0.33 5.61 -17.16
N ILE A 202 0.97 5.55 -16.94
CA ILE A 202 1.87 4.54 -17.49
C ILE A 202 2.69 3.88 -16.38
N ILE A 203 3.31 2.77 -16.67
CA ILE A 203 4.40 2.24 -15.85
C ILE A 203 5.60 3.16 -16.04
N SER A 204 6.00 3.86 -14.99
CA SER A 204 7.12 4.81 -15.01
C SER A 204 8.46 4.13 -14.70
N ALA A 205 8.45 3.10 -13.86
CA ALA A 205 9.61 2.27 -13.51
C ALA A 205 9.17 0.97 -12.85
N ILE A 206 10.08 0.00 -12.76
CA ILE A 206 9.98 -1.19 -11.90
C ILE A 206 11.21 -1.16 -11.00
N ARG A 207 11.00 -1.17 -9.69
CA ARG A 207 12.09 -1.04 -8.71
C ARG A 207 11.69 -1.54 -7.33
N SER A 208 12.68 -1.91 -6.53
CA SER A 208 12.45 -2.19 -5.12
C SER A 208 12.23 -0.91 -4.34
N ILE A 209 11.24 -0.92 -3.45
CA ILE A 209 10.85 0.21 -2.61
C ILE A 209 10.67 -0.25 -1.17
N ARG A 210 10.67 0.70 -0.23
CA ARG A 210 10.24 0.42 1.14
C ARG A 210 8.73 0.58 1.26
N GLY A 211 8.06 -0.49 1.64
CA GLY A 211 6.62 -0.49 1.93
C GLY A 211 6.27 0.29 3.21
N PRO A 212 4.97 0.44 3.53
CA PRO A 212 4.50 1.24 4.66
C PRO A 212 5.05 0.81 6.02
N GLN A 213 5.44 -0.46 6.16
CA GLN A 213 6.02 -1.02 7.40
C GLN A 213 7.56 -1.11 7.37
N GLY A 214 8.21 -0.50 6.36
CA GLY A 214 9.66 -0.48 6.20
C GLY A 214 10.24 -1.72 5.54
N ASN A 215 9.46 -2.77 5.28
CA ASN A 215 9.90 -3.95 4.55
C ASN A 215 10.04 -3.64 3.05
N PRO A 216 11.01 -4.27 2.34
CA PRO A 216 11.15 -4.08 0.90
C PRO A 216 9.97 -4.72 0.16
N ILE A 217 9.45 -4.02 -0.85
CA ILE A 217 8.55 -4.54 -1.87
C ILE A 217 9.38 -4.61 -3.15
N GLU A 218 9.72 -5.83 -3.54
CA GLU A 218 10.52 -6.08 -4.74
C GLU A 218 9.67 -5.90 -6.00
N ASP A 219 10.30 -5.45 -7.08
CA ASP A 219 9.68 -5.23 -8.40
C ASP A 219 8.40 -4.36 -8.36
N ALA A 220 8.31 -3.48 -7.36
CA ALA A 220 7.16 -2.58 -7.25
C ALA A 220 6.96 -1.77 -8.52
N ILE A 221 5.71 -1.70 -8.97
CA ILE A 221 5.32 -1.00 -10.18
C ILE A 221 5.15 0.49 -9.83
N GLN A 222 6.07 1.33 -10.32
CA GLN A 222 5.91 2.78 -10.23
C GLN A 222 5.04 3.28 -11.39
N THR A 223 4.10 4.18 -11.09
CA THR A 223 3.20 4.78 -12.08
C THR A 223 2.98 6.27 -11.80
N ASP A 224 2.68 7.04 -12.85
CA ASP A 224 2.20 8.41 -12.78
C ASP A 224 0.67 8.52 -12.71
N ALA A 225 -0.05 7.40 -12.83
CA ALA A 225 -1.47 7.35 -12.48
C ALA A 225 -1.65 7.83 -11.03
N ALA A 226 -2.57 8.77 -10.80
CA ALA A 226 -2.76 9.32 -9.46
C ALA A 226 -3.25 8.25 -8.48
N VAL A 227 -2.41 7.92 -7.50
CA VAL A 227 -2.74 7.06 -6.36
C VAL A 227 -2.90 7.97 -5.15
N ASN A 228 -4.13 8.10 -4.66
CA ASN A 228 -4.50 8.95 -3.53
C ASN A 228 -5.07 8.10 -2.38
N PRO A 229 -5.19 8.64 -1.15
CA PRO A 229 -5.93 8.00 -0.08
C PRO A 229 -7.32 7.56 -0.55
N GLY A 230 -7.65 6.28 -0.30
CA GLY A 230 -8.86 5.64 -0.79
C GLY A 230 -8.68 4.75 -2.02
N ASN A 231 -7.62 4.93 -2.83
CA ASN A 231 -7.28 3.98 -3.90
C ASN A 231 -6.40 2.82 -3.41
N SER A 232 -5.72 2.98 -2.26
CA SER A 232 -4.87 1.93 -1.66
C SER A 232 -5.64 0.62 -1.48
N GLY A 233 -5.04 -0.49 -1.89
CA GLY A 233 -5.64 -1.82 -1.92
C GLY A 233 -6.47 -2.10 -3.18
N GLY A 234 -6.78 -1.08 -3.99
CA GLY A 234 -7.46 -1.24 -5.27
C GLY A 234 -6.55 -1.84 -6.36
N PRO A 235 -7.14 -2.31 -7.47
CA PRO A 235 -6.36 -2.87 -8.57
C PRO A 235 -5.66 -1.80 -9.41
N LEU A 236 -4.41 -2.09 -9.79
CA LEU A 236 -3.75 -1.48 -10.95
C LEU A 236 -3.99 -2.40 -12.15
N LEU A 237 -4.58 -1.87 -13.22
CA LEU A 237 -5.03 -2.64 -14.38
C LEU A 237 -4.19 -2.32 -15.62
N ASN A 238 -4.06 -3.30 -16.50
CA ASN A 238 -3.57 -3.09 -17.86
C ASN A 238 -4.69 -2.58 -18.80
N SER A 239 -4.35 -2.34 -20.06
CA SER A 239 -5.30 -1.88 -21.09
C SER A 239 -6.43 -2.88 -21.42
N ARG A 240 -6.36 -4.14 -20.97
CA ARG A 240 -7.44 -5.12 -21.09
C ARG A 240 -8.35 -5.18 -19.87
N GLY A 241 -8.10 -4.32 -18.86
CA GLY A 241 -8.82 -4.33 -17.57
C GLY A 241 -8.48 -5.56 -16.73
N GLU A 242 -7.27 -6.08 -16.82
CA GLU A 242 -6.75 -7.20 -16.02
C GLU A 242 -5.81 -6.66 -14.95
N VAL A 243 -5.85 -7.20 -13.75
CA VAL A 243 -5.07 -6.75 -12.60
C VAL A 243 -3.61 -7.17 -12.78
N ILE A 244 -2.70 -6.19 -12.81
CA ILE A 244 -1.24 -6.37 -12.84
C ILE A 244 -0.57 -6.02 -11.51
N GLY A 245 -1.29 -5.32 -10.62
CA GLY A 245 -0.78 -4.95 -9.30
C GLY A 245 -1.87 -4.46 -8.36
N ILE A 246 -1.51 -4.23 -7.11
CA ILE A 246 -2.34 -3.67 -6.04
C ILE A 246 -1.78 -2.30 -5.68
N THR A 247 -2.56 -1.22 -5.88
CA THR A 247 -2.11 0.13 -5.55
C THR A 247 -1.82 0.24 -4.06
N THR A 248 -0.67 0.85 -3.72
CA THR A 248 -0.28 1.08 -2.32
C THR A 248 0.21 2.51 -2.15
N LEU A 249 -0.13 3.11 -1.01
CA LEU A 249 0.39 4.41 -0.61
C LEU A 249 1.73 4.20 0.10
N ILE A 250 2.77 4.82 -0.45
CA ILE A 250 4.05 4.91 0.23
C ILE A 250 4.07 6.24 0.98
N ALA A 251 4.44 6.19 2.26
CA ALA A 251 4.58 7.37 3.08
C ALA A 251 5.62 8.31 2.45
N ASN A 252 5.16 9.35 1.76
CA ASN A 252 5.97 10.45 1.30
C ASN A 252 5.90 11.55 2.36
N ASN A 253 6.96 11.75 3.11
CA ASN A 253 7.31 12.93 3.94
C ASN A 253 6.21 13.99 4.14
N GLY A 254 5.00 13.60 4.57
CA GLY A 254 3.94 14.52 5.00
C GLY A 254 3.08 15.17 3.90
N ALA A 255 3.14 14.71 2.64
CA ALA A 255 2.24 15.20 1.60
C ALA A 255 1.01 14.27 1.46
N ASP A 256 -0.16 14.79 1.81
CA ASP A 256 -1.46 14.07 1.70
C ASP A 256 -1.97 13.90 0.26
N GLN A 257 -1.19 14.26 -0.75
CA GLN A 257 -1.59 14.23 -2.15
C GLN A 257 -0.53 13.55 -3.03
N SER A 258 -1.00 12.88 -4.10
CA SER A 258 -0.15 12.29 -5.11
C SER A 258 0.76 13.35 -5.75
N SER A 259 2.08 13.19 -5.60
CA SER A 259 3.09 14.01 -6.28
C SER A 259 3.32 13.58 -7.74
N GLY A 260 2.42 12.80 -8.36
CA GLY A 260 2.65 12.17 -9.66
C GLY A 260 3.52 10.91 -9.59
N ILE A 261 3.75 10.38 -8.39
CA ILE A 261 4.48 9.14 -8.16
C ILE A 261 3.58 8.22 -7.33
N GLY A 262 3.01 7.22 -7.96
CA GLY A 262 2.26 6.14 -7.33
C GLY A 262 3.03 4.83 -7.41
N PHE A 263 2.67 3.89 -6.53
CA PHE A 263 3.26 2.54 -6.54
C PHE A 263 2.18 1.47 -6.43
N ALA A 264 2.50 0.30 -6.97
CA ALA A 264 1.66 -0.88 -6.79
C ALA A 264 2.53 -2.12 -6.52
N ILE A 265 2.01 -2.99 -5.66
CA ILE A 265 2.57 -4.30 -5.39
C ILE A 265 2.27 -5.19 -6.60
N PRO A 266 3.27 -5.90 -7.18
CA PRO A 266 3.05 -6.78 -8.32
C PRO A 266 2.00 -7.85 -8.03
N ILE A 267 1.12 -8.15 -8.99
CA ILE A 267 0.09 -9.17 -8.79
C ILE A 267 0.67 -10.57 -8.54
N ASN A 268 1.86 -10.86 -9.07
CA ASN A 268 2.51 -12.14 -8.84
C ASN A 268 2.93 -12.34 -7.38
N THR A 269 3.31 -11.26 -6.68
CA THR A 269 3.56 -11.30 -5.22
C THR A 269 2.29 -11.75 -4.49
N ALA A 270 1.13 -11.16 -4.82
CA ALA A 270 -0.13 -11.56 -4.21
C ALA A 270 -0.51 -13.01 -4.55
N LYS A 271 -0.35 -13.44 -5.82
CA LYS A 271 -0.59 -14.84 -6.22
C LYS A 271 0.26 -15.83 -5.42
N GLN A 272 1.51 -15.48 -5.13
CA GLN A 272 2.41 -16.32 -4.34
C GLN A 272 1.94 -16.42 -2.89
N VAL A 273 1.58 -15.29 -2.27
CA VAL A 273 1.04 -15.25 -0.91
C VAL A 273 -0.24 -16.08 -0.80
N LEU A 274 -1.15 -15.96 -1.78
CA LEU A 274 -2.38 -16.73 -1.84
C LEU A 274 -2.13 -18.24 -2.01
N ALA A 275 -1.19 -18.62 -2.89
CA ALA A 275 -0.81 -20.03 -3.10
C ALA A 275 -0.17 -20.66 -1.84
N ASP A 276 0.64 -19.92 -1.11
CA ASP A 276 1.18 -20.39 0.18
C ASP A 276 0.05 -20.60 1.20
N PHE A 277 -0.89 -19.63 1.28
CA PHE A 277 -2.03 -19.77 2.17
C PHE A 277 -2.93 -20.96 1.80
N GLU A 278 -3.26 -21.13 0.53
CA GLU A 278 -4.08 -22.25 0.04
C GLU A 278 -3.43 -23.61 0.35
N ARG A 279 -2.10 -23.71 0.12
CA ARG A 279 -1.37 -24.98 0.28
C ARG A 279 -1.06 -25.33 1.74
N TYR A 280 -0.77 -24.32 2.59
CA TYR A 280 -0.23 -24.52 3.94
C TYR A 280 -1.13 -23.98 5.06
N GLY A 281 -2.25 -23.33 4.72
CA GLY A 281 -3.13 -22.66 5.68
C GLY A 281 -2.52 -21.40 6.33
N ARG A 282 -1.33 -21.00 5.88
CA ARG A 282 -0.57 -19.83 6.39
C ARG A 282 0.44 -19.35 5.36
N ILE A 283 0.90 -18.12 5.51
CA ILE A 283 2.00 -17.59 4.72
C ILE A 283 3.31 -18.09 5.32
N ARG A 284 4.14 -18.71 4.49
CA ARG A 284 5.47 -19.14 4.92
C ARG A 284 6.45 -18.00 4.82
N ARG A 285 7.23 -17.79 5.88
CA ARG A 285 8.22 -16.74 5.93
C ARG A 285 9.62 -17.34 5.97
N PRO A 286 10.54 -16.91 5.08
CA PRO A 286 11.91 -17.36 5.14
C PRO A 286 12.57 -16.94 6.45
N SER A 287 13.37 -17.81 7.06
CA SER A 287 14.09 -17.55 8.30
C SER A 287 15.44 -18.23 8.32
N LEU A 288 16.42 -17.56 8.90
CA LEU A 288 17.70 -18.16 9.28
C LEU A 288 17.63 -18.83 10.65
N ASP A 289 16.60 -18.56 11.44
CA ASP A 289 16.44 -19.03 12.83
C ASP A 289 17.63 -18.66 13.72
N ILE A 290 17.96 -17.37 13.72
CA ILE A 290 19.06 -16.81 14.50
C ILE A 290 18.61 -15.65 15.39
N ILE A 291 19.33 -15.44 16.48
CA ILE A 291 19.29 -14.20 17.27
C ILE A 291 20.58 -13.46 16.94
N THR A 292 20.48 -12.17 16.66
CA THR A 292 21.57 -11.38 16.10
C THR A 292 21.81 -10.10 16.88
N PHE A 293 23.04 -9.61 16.77
CA PHE A 293 23.47 -8.32 17.29
C PHE A 293 24.16 -7.51 16.17
N PRO A 294 23.76 -6.25 15.93
CA PRO A 294 24.40 -5.39 14.92
C PRO A 294 25.78 -4.94 15.41
N VAL A 295 26.77 -5.04 14.53
CA VAL A 295 28.14 -4.61 14.79
C VAL A 295 28.41 -3.32 14.04
N GLY A 296 28.80 -2.28 14.78
CA GLY A 296 29.33 -1.04 14.23
C GLY A 296 30.82 -0.86 14.55
N PRO A 297 31.46 0.24 14.06
CA PRO A 297 32.90 0.45 14.18
C PRO A 297 33.44 0.36 15.61
N ASP A 298 32.74 0.96 16.57
CA ASP A 298 33.16 0.97 17.98
C ASP A 298 33.21 -0.42 18.59
N VAL A 299 32.17 -1.24 18.30
CA VAL A 299 32.08 -2.63 18.77
C VAL A 299 33.14 -3.48 18.08
N ALA A 300 33.29 -3.34 16.76
CA ALA A 300 34.25 -4.09 15.99
C ALA A 300 35.69 -3.85 16.48
N GLN A 301 36.04 -2.62 16.75
CA GLN A 301 37.36 -2.25 17.31
C GLN A 301 37.55 -2.85 18.70
N GLN A 302 36.55 -2.78 19.56
CA GLN A 302 36.61 -3.24 20.95
C GLN A 302 36.85 -4.76 21.04
N ILE A 303 36.23 -5.55 20.13
CA ILE A 303 36.31 -7.01 20.12
C ILE A 303 37.26 -7.57 19.04
N GLY A 304 37.96 -6.68 18.33
CA GLY A 304 39.03 -7.07 17.38
C GLY A 304 38.54 -7.79 16.13
N LEU A 305 37.39 -7.41 15.59
CA LEU A 305 36.83 -7.97 14.35
C LEU A 305 37.63 -7.51 13.12
N PRO A 306 37.64 -8.34 12.05
CA PRO A 306 38.36 -8.03 10.82
C PRO A 306 37.72 -6.94 9.96
N VAL A 307 36.47 -6.58 10.25
CA VAL A 307 35.66 -5.54 9.58
C VAL A 307 34.89 -4.73 10.64
N ASP A 308 34.48 -3.53 10.31
CA ASP A 308 33.82 -2.59 11.21
C ASP A 308 32.29 -2.55 11.08
N TYR A 309 31.73 -3.51 10.37
CA TYR A 309 30.30 -3.65 10.13
C TYR A 309 29.88 -5.13 10.11
N GLY A 310 28.58 -5.37 10.15
CA GLY A 310 27.97 -6.68 9.96
C GLY A 310 26.99 -7.07 11.08
N ILE A 311 26.53 -8.29 11.00
CA ILE A 311 25.55 -8.85 11.92
C ILE A 311 26.13 -10.08 12.62
N LEU A 312 26.40 -9.95 13.89
CA LEU A 312 26.91 -11.05 14.72
C LEU A 312 25.79 -12.02 15.07
N ILE A 313 26.01 -13.31 14.90
CA ILE A 313 25.09 -14.35 15.35
C ILE A 313 25.32 -14.57 16.85
N GLU A 314 24.38 -14.11 17.68
CA GLU A 314 24.40 -14.39 19.10
C GLU A 314 23.98 -15.82 19.42
N LYS A 315 23.00 -16.34 18.66
CA LYS A 315 22.46 -17.68 18.88
C LYS A 315 21.87 -18.25 17.58
N CYS A 316 22.17 -19.50 17.28
CA CYS A 316 21.40 -20.31 16.34
C CYS A 316 20.30 -21.03 17.12
N LEU A 317 19.06 -20.99 16.61
CA LEU A 317 17.96 -21.75 17.23
C LEU A 317 18.14 -23.26 16.94
N PRO A 318 17.86 -24.13 17.92
CA PRO A 318 18.04 -25.58 17.74
C PRO A 318 17.20 -26.12 16.57
N GLY A 319 17.86 -26.87 15.67
CA GLY A 319 17.24 -27.40 14.45
C GLY A 319 16.91 -26.34 13.39
N GLY A 320 17.33 -25.08 13.58
CA GLY A 320 17.12 -23.98 12.66
C GLY A 320 17.98 -24.04 11.41
N ALA A 321 17.68 -23.16 10.43
CA ALA A 321 18.38 -23.12 9.15
C ALA A 321 19.89 -22.87 9.31
N ALA A 322 20.26 -21.90 10.13
CA ALA A 322 21.67 -21.54 10.38
C ALA A 322 22.44 -22.69 11.04
N GLU A 323 21.85 -23.35 12.05
CA GLU A 323 22.48 -24.47 12.73
C GLU A 323 22.71 -25.66 11.78
N ARG A 324 21.71 -26.02 10.96
CA ARG A 324 21.81 -27.07 9.94
C ARG A 324 22.88 -26.78 8.90
N ALA A 325 23.11 -25.50 8.58
CA ALA A 325 24.15 -25.07 7.65
C ALA A 325 25.55 -25.03 8.29
N GLY A 326 25.67 -25.22 9.60
CA GLY A 326 26.96 -25.21 10.31
C GLY A 326 27.41 -23.80 10.72
N LEU A 327 26.51 -22.83 10.77
CA LEU A 327 26.77 -21.53 11.37
C LEU A 327 26.81 -21.63 12.90
N HIS A 328 27.60 -20.78 13.53
CA HIS A 328 27.86 -20.81 14.97
C HIS A 328 27.30 -19.54 15.64
N GLY A 329 26.60 -19.72 16.73
CA GLY A 329 26.24 -18.65 17.67
C GLY A 329 27.38 -18.34 18.65
N GLY A 330 27.22 -17.23 19.35
CA GLY A 330 28.15 -16.79 20.40
C GLY A 330 28.25 -17.78 21.57
N THR A 331 29.43 -17.86 22.16
CA THR A 331 29.73 -18.74 23.29
C THR A 331 30.11 -17.97 24.55
N GLU A 332 30.52 -16.72 24.43
CA GLU A 332 30.95 -15.87 25.53
C GLU A 332 29.94 -14.76 25.83
N ARG A 333 29.47 -14.66 27.05
CA ARG A 333 28.55 -13.61 27.46
C ARG A 333 29.33 -12.40 27.94
N VAL A 334 29.11 -11.27 27.30
CA VAL A 334 29.62 -9.96 27.71
C VAL A 334 28.45 -9.00 27.94
N TYR A 335 28.72 -7.86 28.56
CA TYR A 335 27.71 -6.83 28.78
C TYR A 335 28.11 -5.56 28.05
N GLN A 336 27.20 -5.05 27.21
CA GLN A 336 27.29 -3.73 26.62
C GLN A 336 26.31 -2.81 27.39
N GLY A 337 26.84 -2.03 28.32
CA GLY A 337 26.00 -1.35 29.32
C GLY A 337 25.26 -2.38 30.18
N ASN A 338 23.94 -2.35 30.16
CA ASN A 338 23.09 -3.31 30.89
C ASN A 338 22.56 -4.45 30.03
N THR A 339 22.92 -4.49 28.74
CA THR A 339 22.42 -5.50 27.79
C THR A 339 23.43 -6.62 27.65
N PRO A 340 23.06 -7.90 27.94
CA PRO A 340 23.91 -9.03 27.68
C PRO A 340 23.97 -9.32 26.18
N VAL A 341 25.20 -9.51 25.67
CA VAL A 341 25.48 -9.86 24.27
C VAL A 341 26.33 -11.11 24.25
N MET A 342 26.04 -12.03 23.29
CA MET A 342 26.81 -13.26 23.15
C MET A 342 27.87 -13.09 22.03
N LEU A 343 29.14 -13.07 22.41
CA LEU A 343 30.28 -12.97 21.48
C LEU A 343 30.85 -14.35 21.07
N GLY A 344 31.68 -14.34 20.02
CA GLY A 344 32.35 -15.55 19.50
C GLY A 344 31.55 -16.30 18.45
N GLY A 345 30.38 -15.79 18.04
CA GLY A 345 29.62 -16.31 16.92
C GLY A 345 30.13 -15.83 15.55
N ASP A 346 29.55 -16.35 14.50
CA ASP A 346 29.84 -15.94 13.13
C ASP A 346 29.32 -14.50 12.88
N LEU A 347 30.10 -13.67 12.20
CA LEU A 347 29.76 -12.33 11.78
C LEU A 347 29.31 -12.35 10.32
N ILE A 348 28.03 -12.15 10.04
CA ILE A 348 27.48 -12.05 8.68
C ILE A 348 27.87 -10.70 8.10
N VAL A 349 28.51 -10.71 6.91
CA VAL A 349 28.97 -9.52 6.21
C VAL A 349 28.43 -9.42 4.78
N ALA A 350 27.94 -10.53 4.20
CA ALA A 350 27.25 -10.51 2.93
C ALA A 350 26.22 -11.65 2.82
N ALA A 351 25.19 -11.43 2.01
CA ALA A 351 24.21 -12.42 1.61
C ALA A 351 24.04 -12.36 0.09
N ASP A 352 24.19 -13.52 -0.60
CA ASP A 352 24.18 -13.65 -2.06
C ASP A 352 25.07 -12.62 -2.79
N GLY A 353 26.21 -12.31 -2.18
CA GLY A 353 27.18 -11.36 -2.71
C GLY A 353 26.87 -9.89 -2.41
N GLN A 354 25.71 -9.56 -1.82
CA GLN A 354 25.37 -8.22 -1.38
C GLN A 354 25.86 -7.97 0.04
N GLU A 355 26.45 -6.80 0.27
CA GLU A 355 26.95 -6.41 1.59
C GLU A 355 25.81 -6.30 2.63
N ILE A 356 26.04 -6.80 3.82
CA ILE A 356 25.14 -6.71 4.97
C ILE A 356 25.80 -5.85 6.04
N ALA A 357 25.48 -4.57 6.05
CA ALA A 357 26.02 -3.61 7.01
C ALA A 357 25.14 -3.42 8.26
N ASN A 358 23.85 -3.69 8.16
CA ASN A 358 22.86 -3.44 9.21
C ASN A 358 21.74 -4.49 9.20
N PRO A 359 20.90 -4.57 10.27
CA PRO A 359 19.80 -5.54 10.35
C PRO A 359 18.78 -5.43 9.22
N GLN A 360 18.59 -4.24 8.65
CA GLN A 360 17.65 -4.00 7.56
C GLN A 360 18.14 -4.68 6.27
N ASP A 361 19.45 -4.63 5.99
CA ASP A 361 20.04 -5.32 4.83
C ASP A 361 19.85 -6.84 4.93
N LEU A 362 20.10 -7.42 6.12
CA LEU A 362 19.88 -8.83 6.34
C LEU A 362 18.40 -9.22 6.19
N SER A 363 17.50 -8.41 6.73
CA SER A 363 16.06 -8.64 6.60
C SER A 363 15.60 -8.55 5.14
N ALA A 364 16.12 -7.59 4.38
CA ALA A 364 15.83 -7.44 2.96
C ALA A 364 16.33 -8.65 2.16
N ALA A 365 17.58 -9.09 2.42
CA ALA A 365 18.15 -10.26 1.78
C ALA A 365 17.35 -11.55 2.10
N ILE A 366 16.93 -11.75 3.34
CA ILE A 366 16.09 -12.91 3.70
C ILE A 366 14.72 -12.81 3.01
N ASN A 367 14.07 -11.65 3.02
CA ASN A 367 12.73 -11.47 2.47
C ASN A 367 12.67 -11.54 0.92
N SER A 368 13.83 -11.41 0.23
CA SER A 368 13.91 -11.65 -1.22
C SER A 368 13.84 -13.14 -1.60
N HIS A 369 13.87 -14.03 -0.61
CA HIS A 369 13.79 -15.48 -0.76
C HIS A 369 12.45 -16.03 -0.24
N ARG A 370 12.26 -17.33 -0.46
CA ARG A 370 11.15 -18.11 0.12
C ARG A 370 11.66 -19.10 1.15
N ALA A 371 10.79 -19.52 2.03
CA ALA A 371 11.08 -20.67 2.89
C ALA A 371 11.34 -21.91 2.04
N GLY A 372 12.52 -22.52 2.20
CA GLY A 372 13.04 -23.62 1.42
C GLY A 372 14.05 -23.23 0.35
N ASP A 373 14.20 -21.96 0.01
CA ASP A 373 15.24 -21.48 -0.91
C ASP A 373 16.63 -21.56 -0.26
N THR A 374 17.64 -21.61 -1.10
CA THR A 374 19.04 -21.60 -0.66
C THR A 374 19.63 -20.20 -0.80
N MET A 375 20.10 -19.64 0.31
CA MET A 375 20.82 -18.38 0.39
C MET A 375 22.30 -18.64 0.67
N THR A 376 23.20 -17.88 0.07
CA THR A 376 24.63 -17.94 0.36
C THR A 376 25.00 -16.82 1.33
N LEU A 377 25.44 -17.18 2.55
CA LEU A 377 25.93 -16.23 3.54
C LEU A 377 27.46 -16.23 3.56
N THR A 378 28.05 -15.04 3.43
CA THR A 378 29.48 -14.83 3.69
C THR A 378 29.63 -14.32 5.12
N VAL A 379 30.44 -15.06 5.91
CA VAL A 379 30.64 -14.74 7.32
C VAL A 379 32.12 -14.70 7.67
N PHE A 380 32.47 -13.99 8.75
CA PHE A 380 33.73 -14.15 9.42
C PHE A 380 33.57 -15.06 10.66
N ARG A 381 34.30 -16.14 10.72
CA ARG A 381 34.49 -16.98 11.90
C ARG A 381 35.87 -16.70 12.49
N GLY A 382 35.94 -15.87 13.50
CA GLY A 382 37.17 -15.22 13.91
C GLY A 382 37.73 -14.35 12.80
N ARG A 383 38.91 -14.65 12.27
CA ARG A 383 39.53 -13.91 11.15
C ARG A 383 39.38 -14.61 9.79
N ARG A 384 38.67 -15.72 9.72
CA ARG A 384 38.53 -16.53 8.51
C ARG A 384 37.20 -16.15 7.83
N LYS A 385 37.29 -15.74 6.57
CA LYS A 385 36.12 -15.51 5.71
C LYS A 385 35.65 -16.86 5.14
N LEU A 386 34.35 -17.16 5.29
CA LEU A 386 33.73 -18.43 4.89
C LEU A 386 32.38 -18.17 4.24
N ASP A 387 32.04 -19.02 3.27
CA ASP A 387 30.71 -18.99 2.64
C ASP A 387 29.90 -20.22 3.05
N PHE A 388 28.65 -20.01 3.43
CA PHE A 388 27.72 -21.05 3.82
C PHE A 388 26.45 -20.99 2.93
N LYS A 389 26.09 -22.15 2.39
CA LYS A 389 24.77 -22.30 1.72
C LYS A 389 23.74 -22.71 2.77
N VAL A 390 22.79 -21.82 3.02
CA VAL A 390 21.75 -21.99 4.03
C VAL A 390 20.42 -22.22 3.34
N ILE A 391 19.78 -23.35 3.59
CA ILE A 391 18.39 -23.58 3.18
C ILE A 391 17.49 -22.90 4.22
N LEU A 392 16.83 -21.84 3.82
CA LEU A 392 15.97 -21.04 4.71
C LEU A 392 14.83 -21.91 5.25
N SER A 393 14.61 -21.82 6.55
CA SER A 393 13.48 -22.47 7.18
C SER A 393 12.22 -21.62 7.01
N ASP A 394 11.11 -22.22 7.37
CA ASP A 394 9.83 -21.53 7.53
C ASP A 394 9.74 -21.02 8.97
N ALA A 395 9.76 -19.70 9.14
CA ALA A 395 9.71 -19.09 10.46
C ALA A 395 8.51 -19.65 11.25
N LYS A 396 8.80 -20.22 12.41
CA LYS A 396 7.73 -20.61 13.33
C LYS A 396 7.08 -19.36 13.85
N ASP A 397 5.77 -19.21 13.66
CA ASP A 397 5.00 -18.11 14.27
C ASP A 397 5.14 -18.21 15.79
N THR A 398 6.10 -17.50 16.37
CA THR A 398 6.22 -17.33 17.83
C THR A 398 5.15 -16.39 18.38
N ASN A 399 4.41 -15.71 17.50
CA ASN A 399 3.30 -14.79 17.83
C ASN A 399 1.94 -15.23 17.31
N GLY A 400 1.76 -16.49 16.98
CA GLY A 400 0.50 -17.01 16.44
C GLY A 400 -0.51 -17.42 17.51
N ARG A 401 -0.95 -16.51 18.36
CA ARG A 401 -2.26 -16.52 19.03
C ARG A 401 -2.60 -15.09 19.44
N GLY A 402 -2.83 -14.23 18.48
CA GLY A 402 -3.67 -13.06 18.68
C GLY A 402 -5.10 -13.56 18.81
N GLN A 403 -5.53 -13.76 20.06
CA GLN A 403 -6.93 -13.99 20.39
C GLN A 403 -7.75 -12.80 19.89
N LEU A 404 -8.56 -13.04 18.85
CA LEU A 404 -9.80 -12.31 18.67
C LEU A 404 -10.89 -13.18 19.32
N THR A 405 -11.13 -12.93 20.62
CA THR A 405 -12.39 -13.28 21.28
C THR A 405 -13.34 -12.11 21.20
#